data_34db7d66642992808ecfdfc10216d3b1
#
_entry.id   34db7d66642992808ecfdfc10216d3b1
#
_cell.length_a   1.000
_cell.length_b   1.000
_cell.length_c   1.000
_cell.angle_alpha   90.00
_cell.angle_beta   90.00
_cell.angle_gamma   90.00
#
_symmetry.space_group_name_H-M   'P 1'
#
loop_
_entity.id
_entity.type
_entity.pdbx_description
1 polymer ?
#
loop_
_entity_poly.entity_id
_entity_poly.type
_entity_poly.pdbx_seq_one_letter_code
_entity_poly.pdbx_strand_id
1 'polypeptide(L)'
;MRFMTSYKQIINRLTFIIITLFAVSFSSFAQESAAAAGGGGGNAGIEEGRTLYVTKCQACHSGDMKSNSTGPALGGVEAQWEEKDKLHEWIRNNVKLTASGYPKAVEVSKTSPTVMNTFDDLTDAQIDNILAYIDAKYTGTLDGAGGAAAAGGGAGGPVASDSQNTLIFGIITLILALVSAVLVFLNRNLVRVTREAENTKQVPQIPFYRNKTYIATIAILLFIFGGYLTTKALININRQVDYQPVQPIFFSHKVHAGINQINCLYCHSNAWESKTAAIPSTNVCINCHKTIQKYNGEPLFDSRGNQVDGTAEIQKLYKFAGFDPADPEAWDPTKAKPIPWVKIHNLPDHVYFNHSQHIHVGNVQCQTCHGEITGMDEVKQFSELSMGWCVNCHRDTKVNFNVDSTSGNKFYSIYEKFHNDIKSGRMDSVTVKDIGGLECQKCHY
;
A
#
# COMPACT_ATOMS: atom_id res chain seq x y z
N MET A 1 -8.49 44.05 48.23
CA MET A 1 -7.49 42.94 48.20
C MET A 1 -8.10 41.54 48.02
N ARG A 2 -9.32 41.27 48.43
CA ARG A 2 -9.96 39.92 48.28
C ARG A 2 -10.37 39.53 46.83
N PHE A 3 -10.64 40.50 45.93
CA PHE A 3 -11.08 40.23 44.56
C PHE A 3 -9.94 39.84 43.60
N MET A 4 -8.70 40.28 43.82
CA MET A 4 -7.55 39.94 42.99
C MET A 4 -7.06 38.52 43.18
N THR A 5 -7.26 37.92 44.39
CA THR A 5 -6.92 36.52 44.63
C THR A 5 -7.89 35.54 43.95
N SER A 6 -9.17 35.90 43.82
CA SER A 6 -10.16 35.06 43.13
C SER A 6 -9.90 34.98 41.62
N TYR A 7 -9.49 36.07 40.99
CA TYR A 7 -9.21 36.12 39.55
C TYR A 7 -7.98 35.30 39.14
N LYS A 8 -6.91 35.34 39.91
CA LYS A 8 -5.73 34.48 39.72
C LYS A 8 -6.08 33.00 39.87
N GLN A 9 -6.96 32.65 40.80
CA GLN A 9 -7.42 31.27 41.00
C GLN A 9 -8.30 30.77 39.82
N ILE A 10 -9.12 31.64 39.24
CA ILE A 10 -9.94 31.29 38.04
C ILE A 10 -9.06 31.09 36.83
N ILE A 11 -8.09 31.97 36.59
CA ILE A 11 -7.16 31.82 35.47
C ILE A 11 -6.33 30.55 35.64
N ASN A 12 -5.78 30.26 36.81
CA ASN A 12 -5.02 29.04 37.03
C ASN A 12 -5.87 27.77 36.87
N ARG A 13 -7.15 27.80 37.27
CA ARG A 13 -8.08 26.68 37.05
C ARG A 13 -8.41 26.49 35.57
N LEU A 14 -8.64 27.56 34.83
CA LEU A 14 -8.88 27.51 33.37
C LEU A 14 -7.64 27.03 32.62
N THR A 15 -6.45 27.50 32.99
CA THR A 15 -5.19 27.04 32.37
C THR A 15 -4.94 25.55 32.67
N PHE A 16 -5.27 25.10 33.89
CA PHE A 16 -5.16 23.71 34.30
C PHE A 16 -6.17 22.81 33.55
N ILE A 17 -7.41 23.28 33.35
CA ILE A 17 -8.44 22.60 32.56
C ILE A 17 -8.04 22.50 31.07
N ILE A 18 -7.45 23.53 30.49
CA ILE A 18 -6.96 23.51 29.10
C ILE A 18 -5.77 22.55 28.96
N ILE A 19 -4.86 22.55 29.91
CA ILE A 19 -3.72 21.62 29.90
C ILE A 19 -4.18 20.16 30.09
N THR A 20 -5.17 19.91 30.97
CA THR A 20 -5.74 18.56 31.15
C THR A 20 -6.57 18.11 29.96
N LEU A 21 -7.33 18.98 29.32
CA LEU A 21 -8.02 18.68 28.06
C LEU A 21 -7.03 18.38 26.91
N PHE A 22 -5.91 19.08 26.87
CA PHE A 22 -4.86 18.82 25.89
C PHE A 22 -4.13 17.50 26.18
N ALA A 23 -3.89 17.17 27.45
CA ALA A 23 -3.30 15.90 27.87
C ALA A 23 -4.21 14.70 27.60
N VAL A 24 -5.52 14.86 27.79
CA VAL A 24 -6.54 13.81 27.50
C VAL A 24 -6.65 13.57 25.99
N SER A 25 -6.46 14.59 25.15
CA SER A 25 -6.45 14.43 23.70
C SER A 25 -5.24 13.63 23.20
N PHE A 26 -4.12 13.63 23.91
CA PHE A 26 -2.94 12.84 23.60
C PHE A 26 -3.04 11.38 24.09
N SER A 27 -3.85 11.11 25.10
CA SER A 27 -4.02 9.75 25.64
C SER A 27 -4.96 8.89 24.78
N SER A 28 -5.77 9.49 23.91
CA SER A 28 -6.71 8.77 23.04
C SER A 28 -6.04 8.10 21.83
N PHE A 29 -4.77 8.32 21.60
CA PHE A 29 -4.02 7.68 20.49
C PHE A 29 -3.34 6.36 20.88
N ALA A 30 -3.45 5.93 22.15
CA ALA A 30 -2.74 4.75 22.65
C ALA A 30 -3.65 3.58 23.00
N GLN A 31 -4.95 3.64 22.74
CA GLN A 31 -5.86 2.58 23.19
C GLN A 31 -7.02 2.35 22.23
N GLU A 32 -6.71 1.72 21.10
CA GLU A 32 -7.72 1.00 20.34
C GLU A 32 -7.11 -0.25 19.68
N SER A 33 -6.92 -1.27 20.50
CA SER A 33 -6.80 -2.64 20.05
C SER A 33 -7.17 -3.58 21.19
N ALA A 34 -8.46 -3.63 21.48
CA ALA A 34 -9.07 -4.79 22.14
C ALA A 34 -10.60 -4.73 21.95
N ALA A 35 -11.13 -5.78 21.37
CA ALA A 35 -12.49 -6.27 21.39
C ALA A 35 -13.53 -5.60 20.47
N ALA A 36 -13.79 -6.26 19.36
CA ALA A 36 -15.16 -6.49 18.90
C ALA A 36 -15.25 -7.84 18.21
N ALA A 37 -15.43 -8.89 18.96
CA ALA A 37 -16.07 -10.11 18.48
C ALA A 37 -17.58 -9.87 18.59
N GLY A 38 -18.30 -9.94 17.47
CA GLY A 38 -19.76 -10.00 17.54
C GLY A 38 -20.47 -9.40 16.34
N GLY A 39 -20.88 -10.26 15.37
CA GLY A 39 -22.15 -10.13 14.69
C GLY A 39 -22.22 -9.25 13.43
N GLY A 40 -22.10 -9.88 12.25
CA GLY A 40 -22.46 -9.25 11.00
C GLY A 40 -22.12 -10.16 9.80
N GLY A 41 -22.92 -11.20 9.57
CA GLY A 41 -22.63 -12.29 8.62
C GLY A 41 -22.72 -11.97 7.12
N GLY A 42 -22.71 -10.71 6.70
CA GLY A 42 -22.79 -10.33 5.29
C GLY A 42 -21.49 -9.74 4.71
N ASN A 43 -20.83 -8.88 5.43
CA ASN A 43 -19.64 -8.18 4.92
C ASN A 43 -18.32 -8.95 5.10
N ALA A 44 -18.23 -9.80 6.11
CA ALA A 44 -17.00 -10.57 6.38
C ALA A 44 -16.73 -11.62 5.30
N GLY A 45 -17.75 -12.30 4.79
CA GLY A 45 -17.61 -13.27 3.71
C GLY A 45 -17.16 -12.64 2.39
N ILE A 46 -17.71 -11.49 2.02
CA ILE A 46 -17.33 -10.78 0.81
C ILE A 46 -15.86 -10.30 0.88
N GLU A 47 -15.40 -9.87 2.03
CA GLU A 47 -14.00 -9.42 2.19
C GLU A 47 -13.01 -10.59 2.18
N GLU A 48 -13.38 -11.72 2.75
CA GLU A 48 -12.61 -12.96 2.57
C GLU A 48 -12.57 -13.36 1.10
N GLY A 49 -13.73 -13.34 0.42
CA GLY A 49 -13.84 -13.61 -1.00
C GLY A 49 -12.98 -12.67 -1.86
N ARG A 50 -12.95 -11.37 -1.53
CA ARG A 50 -12.08 -10.40 -2.16
C ARG A 50 -10.61 -10.77 -2.01
N THR A 51 -10.20 -11.11 -0.80
CA THR A 51 -8.81 -11.48 -0.51
C THR A 51 -8.40 -12.71 -1.29
N LEU A 52 -9.24 -13.74 -1.31
CA LEU A 52 -9.00 -14.97 -2.06
C LEU A 52 -8.99 -14.73 -3.58
N TYR A 53 -9.91 -13.90 -4.08
CA TYR A 53 -9.94 -13.53 -5.49
C TYR A 53 -8.65 -12.82 -5.92
N VAL A 54 -8.23 -11.82 -5.19
CA VAL A 54 -7.02 -11.03 -5.49
C VAL A 54 -5.77 -11.92 -5.47
N THR A 55 -5.68 -12.86 -4.53
CA THR A 55 -4.50 -13.71 -4.36
C THR A 55 -4.45 -14.89 -5.33
N LYS A 56 -5.59 -15.46 -5.72
CA LYS A 56 -5.65 -16.72 -6.48
C LYS A 56 -6.18 -16.57 -7.91
N CYS A 57 -7.06 -15.62 -8.16
CA CYS A 57 -7.82 -15.53 -9.41
C CYS A 57 -7.42 -14.32 -10.28
N GLN A 58 -7.11 -13.18 -9.68
CA GLN A 58 -6.85 -11.91 -10.37
C GLN A 58 -5.61 -11.95 -11.26
N ALA A 59 -4.69 -12.89 -11.04
CA ALA A 59 -3.54 -13.08 -11.91
C ALA A 59 -3.91 -13.43 -13.36
N CYS A 60 -5.07 -14.07 -13.56
CA CYS A 60 -5.56 -14.50 -14.87
C CYS A 60 -6.90 -13.85 -15.24
N HIS A 61 -7.74 -13.51 -14.28
CA HIS A 61 -9.05 -12.91 -14.50
C HIS A 61 -9.04 -11.41 -14.17
N SER A 62 -9.72 -10.61 -15.00
CA SER A 62 -9.76 -9.16 -14.81
C SER A 62 -10.48 -8.76 -13.51
N GLY A 63 -9.93 -7.79 -12.79
CA GLY A 63 -10.52 -7.27 -11.56
C GLY A 63 -11.80 -6.44 -11.74
N ASP A 64 -12.16 -6.09 -12.98
CA ASP A 64 -13.43 -5.40 -13.32
C ASP A 64 -14.59 -6.37 -13.54
N MET A 65 -14.33 -7.67 -13.56
CA MET A 65 -15.27 -8.76 -13.81
C MET A 65 -15.94 -8.73 -15.21
N LYS A 66 -15.63 -7.75 -16.05
CA LYS A 66 -16.30 -7.50 -17.34
C LYS A 66 -15.38 -7.73 -18.53
N SER A 67 -14.09 -7.55 -18.35
CA SER A 67 -13.11 -7.67 -19.43
C SER A 67 -12.44 -9.04 -19.41
N ASN A 68 -12.15 -9.59 -20.59
CA ASN A 68 -11.28 -10.76 -20.72
C ASN A 68 -9.83 -10.35 -20.47
N SER A 69 -9.10 -11.20 -19.77
CA SER A 69 -7.66 -11.10 -19.59
C SER A 69 -7.01 -12.40 -20.10
N THR A 70 -6.06 -12.99 -19.39
CA THR A 70 -5.54 -14.33 -19.69
C THR A 70 -6.65 -15.37 -19.60
N GLY A 71 -7.57 -15.19 -18.63
CA GLY A 71 -8.82 -15.93 -18.47
C GLY A 71 -10.03 -15.09 -18.90
N PRO A 72 -11.21 -15.71 -19.08
CA PRO A 72 -12.44 -15.01 -19.46
C PRO A 72 -12.95 -14.10 -18.31
N ALA A 73 -13.83 -13.15 -18.68
CA ALA A 73 -14.57 -12.34 -17.72
C ALA A 73 -15.43 -13.23 -16.81
N LEU A 74 -15.50 -12.88 -15.52
CA LEU A 74 -16.20 -13.69 -14.52
C LEU A 74 -17.55 -13.11 -14.08
N GLY A 75 -17.95 -11.94 -14.60
CA GLY A 75 -19.24 -11.34 -14.28
C GLY A 75 -20.39 -12.25 -14.66
N GLY A 76 -21.28 -12.55 -13.68
CA GLY A 76 -22.43 -13.43 -13.87
C GLY A 76 -22.06 -14.90 -14.08
N VAL A 77 -20.90 -15.35 -13.66
CA VAL A 77 -20.43 -16.73 -13.86
C VAL A 77 -21.36 -17.77 -13.20
N GLU A 78 -21.95 -17.47 -12.04
CA GLU A 78 -22.90 -18.39 -11.38
C GLU A 78 -24.12 -18.69 -12.26
N ALA A 79 -24.65 -17.69 -12.98
CA ALA A 79 -25.80 -17.87 -13.85
C ALA A 79 -25.48 -18.69 -15.12
N GLN A 80 -24.21 -18.91 -15.44
CA GLN A 80 -23.77 -19.70 -16.59
C GLN A 80 -23.65 -21.21 -16.31
N TRP A 81 -23.76 -21.58 -15.02
CA TRP A 81 -23.68 -22.97 -14.59
C TRP A 81 -25.03 -23.43 -14.01
N GLU A 82 -25.57 -24.52 -14.52
CA GLU A 82 -26.87 -25.07 -14.06
C GLU A 82 -26.79 -25.63 -12.64
N GLU A 83 -25.64 -26.19 -12.27
CA GLU A 83 -25.38 -26.81 -10.97
C GLU A 83 -24.23 -26.08 -10.27
N LYS A 84 -24.52 -25.48 -9.12
CA LYS A 84 -23.53 -24.77 -8.30
C LYS A 84 -22.37 -25.67 -7.85
N ASP A 85 -22.69 -26.91 -7.49
CA ASP A 85 -21.69 -27.90 -7.07
C ASP A 85 -20.69 -28.19 -8.20
N LYS A 86 -21.13 -28.17 -9.46
CA LYS A 86 -20.24 -28.35 -10.63
C LYS A 86 -19.36 -27.16 -10.90
N LEU A 87 -19.83 -25.95 -10.60
CA LEU A 87 -18.98 -24.76 -10.62
C LEU A 87 -17.90 -24.84 -9.53
N HIS A 88 -18.25 -25.31 -8.32
CA HIS A 88 -17.26 -25.52 -7.25
C HIS A 88 -16.22 -26.59 -7.65
N GLU A 89 -16.67 -27.73 -8.20
CA GLU A 89 -15.76 -28.76 -8.73
C GLU A 89 -14.85 -28.19 -9.83
N TRP A 90 -15.40 -27.37 -10.73
CA TRP A 90 -14.62 -26.71 -11.79
C TRP A 90 -13.55 -25.79 -11.21
N ILE A 91 -13.88 -24.95 -10.24
CA ILE A 91 -12.94 -24.04 -9.61
C ILE A 91 -11.83 -24.82 -8.90
N ARG A 92 -12.17 -25.91 -8.17
CA ARG A 92 -11.17 -26.74 -7.51
C ARG A 92 -10.29 -27.48 -8.48
N ASN A 93 -10.89 -28.18 -9.43
CA ASN A 93 -10.14 -29.03 -10.34
C ASN A 93 -10.81 -29.15 -11.71
N ASN A 94 -10.59 -28.16 -12.55
CA ASN A 94 -11.13 -28.10 -13.91
C ASN A 94 -10.66 -29.27 -14.79
N VAL A 95 -9.42 -29.76 -14.58
CA VAL A 95 -8.87 -30.88 -15.34
C VAL A 95 -9.66 -32.15 -15.07
N LYS A 96 -9.96 -32.47 -13.80
CA LYS A 96 -10.74 -33.63 -13.40
C LYS A 96 -12.16 -33.56 -13.91
N LEU A 97 -12.82 -32.41 -13.80
CA LEU A 97 -14.20 -32.23 -14.26
C LEU A 97 -14.29 -32.28 -15.79
N THR A 98 -13.31 -31.75 -16.52
CA THR A 98 -13.25 -31.87 -17.99
C THR A 98 -13.05 -33.34 -18.41
N ALA A 99 -12.17 -34.08 -17.71
CA ALA A 99 -11.92 -35.48 -17.99
C ALA A 99 -13.15 -36.37 -17.70
N SER A 100 -14.06 -35.97 -16.82
CA SER A 100 -15.31 -36.67 -16.57
C SER A 100 -16.32 -36.53 -17.71
N GLY A 101 -16.07 -35.66 -18.68
CA GLY A 101 -16.96 -35.43 -19.81
C GLY A 101 -18.13 -34.50 -19.50
N TYR A 102 -18.14 -33.76 -18.37
CA TYR A 102 -19.23 -32.85 -18.05
C TYR A 102 -19.35 -31.76 -19.14
N PRO A 103 -20.50 -31.62 -19.82
CA PRO A 103 -20.64 -30.87 -21.06
C PRO A 103 -20.16 -29.40 -20.92
N LYS A 104 -20.57 -28.74 -19.83
CA LYS A 104 -20.18 -27.34 -19.57
C LYS A 104 -18.68 -27.16 -19.33
N ALA A 105 -18.04 -28.08 -18.62
CA ALA A 105 -16.61 -28.08 -18.39
C ALA A 105 -15.82 -28.24 -19.69
N VAL A 106 -16.27 -29.16 -20.57
CA VAL A 106 -15.69 -29.38 -21.90
C VAL A 106 -15.87 -28.14 -22.79
N GLU A 107 -17.01 -27.47 -22.72
CA GLU A 107 -17.29 -26.22 -23.45
C GLU A 107 -16.32 -25.12 -23.00
N VAL A 108 -16.28 -24.85 -21.68
CA VAL A 108 -15.47 -23.77 -21.08
C VAL A 108 -13.97 -24.01 -21.29
N SER A 109 -13.51 -25.27 -21.24
CA SER A 109 -12.10 -25.59 -21.48
C SER A 109 -11.60 -25.24 -22.90
N LYS A 110 -12.51 -25.08 -23.84
CA LYS A 110 -12.20 -24.69 -25.23
C LYS A 110 -12.18 -23.18 -25.48
N THR A 111 -12.71 -22.39 -24.53
CA THR A 111 -12.87 -20.94 -24.71
C THR A 111 -11.57 -20.16 -24.45
N SER A 112 -10.61 -20.72 -23.72
CA SER A 112 -9.31 -20.10 -23.46
C SER A 112 -8.17 -21.04 -23.87
N PRO A 113 -7.11 -20.54 -24.54
CA PRO A 113 -5.92 -21.32 -24.86
C PRO A 113 -5.09 -21.69 -23.61
N THR A 114 -5.33 -21.01 -22.47
CA THR A 114 -4.63 -21.23 -21.23
C THR A 114 -5.49 -22.06 -20.27
N VAL A 115 -4.93 -23.14 -19.75
CA VAL A 115 -5.60 -23.98 -18.74
C VAL A 115 -5.61 -23.25 -17.42
N MET A 116 -6.76 -23.14 -16.76
CA MET A 116 -6.89 -22.57 -15.42
C MET A 116 -6.18 -23.45 -14.40
N ASN A 117 -5.53 -22.83 -13.42
CA ASN A 117 -4.91 -23.55 -12.29
C ASN A 117 -5.97 -24.31 -11.47
N THR A 118 -5.54 -25.36 -10.79
CA THR A 118 -6.37 -26.11 -9.82
C THR A 118 -6.21 -25.49 -8.42
N PHE A 119 -7.30 -25.48 -7.65
CA PHE A 119 -7.39 -24.92 -6.30
C PHE A 119 -8.02 -25.93 -5.34
N ASP A 120 -7.44 -27.12 -5.27
CA ASP A 120 -7.95 -28.25 -4.45
C ASP A 120 -8.00 -27.89 -2.94
N ASP A 121 -7.29 -26.85 -2.52
CA ASP A 121 -7.23 -26.34 -1.16
C ASP A 121 -8.43 -25.45 -0.75
N LEU A 122 -9.28 -25.05 -1.70
CA LEU A 122 -10.43 -24.20 -1.39
C LEU A 122 -11.62 -25.00 -0.86
N THR A 123 -12.17 -24.52 0.27
CA THR A 123 -13.44 -25.03 0.81
C THR A 123 -14.65 -24.48 0.05
N ASP A 124 -15.82 -25.14 0.17
CA ASP A 124 -17.05 -24.64 -0.45
C ASP A 124 -17.41 -23.23 0.03
N ALA A 125 -17.29 -22.96 1.32
CA ALA A 125 -17.55 -21.65 1.90
C ALA A 125 -16.61 -20.56 1.32
N GLN A 126 -15.35 -20.89 1.09
CA GLN A 126 -14.39 -19.97 0.48
C GLN A 126 -14.71 -19.68 -0.99
N ILE A 127 -15.15 -20.70 -1.73
CA ILE A 127 -15.60 -20.53 -3.11
C ILE A 127 -16.87 -19.68 -3.15
N ASP A 128 -17.82 -19.92 -2.26
CA ASP A 128 -19.02 -19.08 -2.13
C ASP A 128 -18.68 -17.62 -1.84
N ASN A 129 -17.72 -17.37 -0.96
CA ASN A 129 -17.25 -16.03 -0.64
C ASN A 129 -16.59 -15.36 -1.86
N ILE A 130 -15.80 -16.11 -2.65
CA ILE A 130 -15.22 -15.62 -3.91
C ILE A 130 -16.32 -15.25 -4.91
N LEU A 131 -17.31 -16.12 -5.10
CA LEU A 131 -18.42 -15.91 -6.03
C LEU A 131 -19.27 -14.70 -5.59
N ALA A 132 -19.57 -14.58 -4.31
CA ALA A 132 -20.27 -13.43 -3.75
C ALA A 132 -19.50 -12.10 -3.99
N TYR A 133 -18.17 -12.11 -3.87
CA TYR A 133 -17.35 -10.95 -4.20
C TYR A 133 -17.39 -10.63 -5.70
N ILE A 134 -17.30 -11.63 -6.58
CA ILE A 134 -17.39 -11.47 -8.04
C ILE A 134 -18.73 -10.83 -8.42
N ASP A 135 -19.83 -11.33 -7.89
CA ASP A 135 -21.17 -10.80 -8.16
C ASP A 135 -21.34 -9.38 -7.64
N ALA A 136 -20.95 -9.12 -6.40
CA ALA A 136 -21.01 -7.79 -5.80
C ALA A 136 -20.15 -6.75 -6.57
N LYS A 137 -19.00 -7.17 -7.09
CA LYS A 137 -18.14 -6.30 -7.92
C LYS A 137 -18.70 -6.09 -9.31
N TYR A 138 -19.27 -7.14 -9.92
CA TYR A 138 -19.90 -7.07 -11.25
C TYR A 138 -21.14 -6.18 -11.27
N THR A 139 -22.00 -6.30 -10.24
CA THR A 139 -23.23 -5.53 -10.09
C THR A 139 -23.01 -4.11 -9.58
N GLY A 140 -21.78 -3.80 -9.11
CA GLY A 140 -21.44 -2.48 -8.56
C GLY A 140 -21.99 -2.22 -7.15
N THR A 141 -22.51 -3.25 -6.47
CA THR A 141 -23.02 -3.11 -5.10
C THR A 141 -21.90 -2.80 -4.09
N LEU A 142 -20.64 -3.13 -4.41
CA LEU A 142 -19.48 -2.73 -3.62
C LEU A 142 -19.12 -1.24 -3.78
N ASP A 143 -19.43 -0.63 -4.90
CA ASP A 143 -19.09 0.75 -5.22
C ASP A 143 -20.16 1.74 -4.67
N GLY A 144 -21.33 1.25 -4.25
CA GLY A 144 -22.47 2.06 -3.77
C GLY A 144 -22.66 2.10 -2.25
N ALA A 145 -22.02 1.26 -1.47
CA ALA A 145 -22.28 1.11 -0.03
C ALA A 145 -21.04 1.24 0.86
N GLY A 146 -19.99 1.91 0.44
CA GLY A 146 -18.76 1.82 1.17
C GLY A 146 -17.83 2.99 1.03
N GLY A 147 -18.33 4.18 1.29
CA GLY A 147 -17.46 5.29 1.64
C GLY A 147 -17.02 5.20 3.09
N ALA A 148 -16.55 4.12 3.61
CA ALA A 148 -15.76 4.05 4.86
C ALA A 148 -15.59 2.57 5.26
N ALA A 149 -14.47 2.03 5.04
CA ALA A 149 -13.84 0.93 5.74
C ALA A 149 -13.33 -0.14 4.78
N ALA A 150 -12.08 -0.19 4.62
CA ALA A 150 -11.27 -1.40 4.65
C ALA A 150 -9.86 -1.11 4.16
N ALA A 151 -9.12 -0.36 4.94
CA ALA A 151 -7.68 -0.51 4.96
C ALA A 151 -7.35 -1.33 6.21
N GLY A 152 -7.61 -2.62 6.14
CA GLY A 152 -7.19 -3.59 7.14
C GLY A 152 -6.22 -4.56 6.51
N GLY A 153 -4.95 -4.45 6.82
CA GLY A 153 -3.95 -5.48 6.53
C GLY A 153 -3.13 -5.30 5.27
N GLY A 154 -2.57 -4.11 5.06
CA GLY A 154 -1.45 -3.92 4.16
C GLY A 154 -0.38 -3.16 4.94
N ALA A 155 0.79 -3.75 5.08
CA ALA A 155 1.95 -3.09 5.62
C ALA A 155 2.14 -1.73 4.97
N GLY A 156 2.06 -0.67 5.76
CA GLY A 156 2.65 0.64 5.60
C GLY A 156 2.82 1.20 4.19
N GLY A 157 1.78 1.25 3.36
CA GLY A 157 1.71 2.26 2.33
C GLY A 157 1.54 3.63 2.99
N PRO A 158 2.02 4.73 2.39
CA PRO A 158 1.68 6.04 2.87
C PRO A 158 0.17 6.07 2.90
N VAL A 159 -0.39 6.26 4.10
CA VAL A 159 -1.79 6.55 4.28
C VAL A 159 -2.05 7.68 3.30
N ALA A 160 -2.78 7.41 2.22
CA ALA A 160 -3.35 8.48 1.43
C ALA A 160 -4.01 9.35 2.49
N SER A 161 -3.42 10.52 2.72
CA SER A 161 -3.90 11.45 3.72
C SER A 161 -5.36 11.62 3.37
N ASP A 162 -6.21 11.16 4.26
CA ASP A 162 -7.64 11.29 4.15
C ASP A 162 -7.88 12.80 4.07
N SER A 163 -7.87 13.33 2.87
CA SER A 163 -7.91 14.78 2.62
C SER A 163 -9.17 15.36 3.21
N GLN A 164 -10.22 14.54 3.33
CA GLN A 164 -11.46 14.91 3.97
C GLN A 164 -11.30 14.99 5.50
N ASN A 165 -10.65 14.03 6.14
CA ASN A 165 -10.43 14.07 7.59
C ASN A 165 -9.46 15.21 7.95
N THR A 166 -8.41 15.41 7.16
CA THR A 166 -7.50 16.55 7.34
C THR A 166 -8.21 17.90 7.16
N LEU A 167 -9.12 18.01 6.19
CA LEU A 167 -9.96 19.20 6.01
C LEU A 167 -10.95 19.39 7.17
N ILE A 168 -11.62 18.32 7.63
CA ILE A 168 -12.55 18.38 8.76
C ILE A 168 -11.81 18.79 10.04
N PHE A 169 -10.67 18.18 10.35
CA PHE A 169 -9.86 18.58 11.51
C PHE A 169 -9.31 20.00 11.36
N GLY A 170 -8.93 20.41 10.15
CA GLY A 170 -8.51 21.78 9.85
C GLY A 170 -9.64 22.80 10.09
N ILE A 171 -10.85 22.49 9.65
CA ILE A 171 -12.04 23.33 9.87
C ILE A 171 -12.41 23.40 11.36
N ILE A 172 -12.40 22.26 12.07
CA ILE A 172 -12.68 22.22 13.51
C ILE A 172 -11.67 23.06 14.30
N THR A 173 -10.37 22.95 13.98
CA THR A 173 -9.32 23.75 14.62
C THR A 173 -9.46 25.24 14.32
N LEU A 174 -9.85 25.60 13.11
CA LEU A 174 -10.14 26.99 12.73
C LEU A 174 -11.35 27.55 13.50
N ILE A 175 -12.43 26.78 13.60
CA ILE A 175 -13.62 27.16 14.39
C ILE A 175 -13.27 27.35 15.86
N LEU A 176 -12.53 26.43 16.48
CA LEU A 176 -12.09 26.52 17.86
C LEU A 176 -11.18 27.74 18.09
N ALA A 177 -10.30 28.05 17.14
CA ALA A 177 -9.46 29.25 17.19
C ALA A 177 -10.31 30.54 17.12
N LEU A 178 -11.29 30.59 16.24
CA LEU A 178 -12.24 31.71 16.11
C LEU A 178 -13.07 31.89 17.39
N VAL A 179 -13.63 30.81 17.94
CA VAL A 179 -14.39 30.83 19.20
C VAL A 179 -13.50 31.32 20.34
N SER A 180 -12.26 30.84 20.43
CA SER A 180 -11.30 31.31 21.44
C SER A 180 -10.98 32.80 21.28
N ALA A 181 -10.81 33.30 20.06
CA ALA A 181 -10.58 34.70 19.78
C ALA A 181 -11.78 35.57 20.18
N VAL A 182 -13.02 35.12 19.87
CA VAL A 182 -14.26 35.79 20.27
C VAL A 182 -14.41 35.83 21.80
N LEU A 183 -14.14 34.71 22.49
CA LEU A 183 -14.19 34.66 23.94
C LEU A 183 -13.16 35.61 24.60
N VAL A 184 -11.95 35.68 24.06
CA VAL A 184 -10.94 36.67 24.53
C VAL A 184 -11.42 38.10 24.29
N PHE A 185 -12.01 38.39 23.13
CA PHE A 185 -12.56 39.70 22.80
C PHE A 185 -13.71 40.07 23.75
N LEU A 186 -14.68 39.16 23.97
CA LEU A 186 -15.80 39.35 24.89
C LEU A 186 -15.30 39.57 26.34
N ASN A 187 -14.34 38.76 26.81
CA ASN A 187 -13.78 38.93 28.15
C ASN A 187 -13.09 40.29 28.32
N ARG A 188 -12.36 40.75 27.30
CA ARG A 188 -11.75 42.10 27.32
C ARG A 188 -12.80 43.21 27.37
N ASN A 189 -13.90 43.08 26.62
CA ASN A 189 -14.98 44.05 26.64
C ASN A 189 -15.74 44.06 27.98
N LEU A 190 -16.04 42.88 28.56
CA LEU A 190 -16.63 42.73 29.88
C LEU A 190 -15.80 43.37 30.99
N VAL A 191 -14.49 43.10 30.97
CA VAL A 191 -13.55 43.73 31.95
C VAL A 191 -13.48 45.25 31.75
N ARG A 192 -13.62 45.73 30.52
CA ARG A 192 -13.69 47.19 30.25
C ARG A 192 -14.96 47.82 30.83
N VAL A 193 -16.12 47.24 30.56
CA VAL A 193 -17.40 47.74 31.03
C VAL A 193 -17.49 47.69 32.56
N THR A 194 -17.00 46.63 33.22
CA THR A 194 -16.93 46.55 34.69
C THR A 194 -16.01 47.61 35.30
N ARG A 195 -14.89 47.93 34.67
CA ARG A 195 -13.96 48.96 35.13
C ARG A 195 -14.52 50.38 34.93
N GLU A 196 -15.23 50.62 33.83
CA GLU A 196 -15.93 51.87 33.59
C GLU A 196 -17.05 52.09 34.62
N ALA A 197 -17.77 51.05 35.02
CA ALA A 197 -18.78 51.08 36.06
C ALA A 197 -18.23 51.33 37.48
N GLU A 198 -17.01 50.92 37.77
CA GLU A 198 -16.32 51.09 39.08
C GLU A 198 -15.53 52.40 39.19
N ASN A 199 -15.60 53.30 38.22
CA ASN A 199 -14.92 54.58 38.18
C ASN A 199 -13.41 54.56 38.52
N THR A 200 -12.75 53.46 38.22
CA THR A 200 -11.32 53.22 38.47
C THR A 200 -10.48 53.80 37.33
N LYS A 201 -9.35 54.47 37.63
CA LYS A 201 -8.42 55.05 36.63
C LYS A 201 -8.13 54.09 35.52
N GLN A 202 -8.38 54.56 34.27
CA GLN A 202 -8.09 53.79 33.06
C GLN A 202 -6.62 53.43 32.98
N VAL A 203 -6.33 52.14 33.03
CA VAL A 203 -4.96 51.66 32.77
C VAL A 203 -4.72 51.73 31.26
N PRO A 204 -3.64 52.39 30.79
CA PRO A 204 -3.36 52.49 29.36
C PRO A 204 -3.29 51.13 28.72
N GLN A 205 -3.98 50.93 27.60
CA GLN A 205 -4.00 49.64 26.90
C GLN A 205 -2.64 49.41 26.27
N ILE A 206 -1.95 48.34 26.70
CA ILE A 206 -0.70 47.92 26.10
C ILE A 206 -1.03 47.25 24.76
N PRO A 207 -0.51 47.76 23.61
CA PRO A 207 -0.69 47.13 22.31
C PRO A 207 -0.31 45.64 22.35
N PHE A 208 -1.01 44.80 21.58
CA PHE A 208 -0.78 43.34 21.61
C PHE A 208 0.69 42.93 21.38
N TYR A 209 1.39 43.67 20.51
CA TYR A 209 2.80 43.44 20.18
C TYR A 209 3.79 43.87 21.28
N ARG A 210 3.33 44.55 22.35
CA ARG A 210 4.09 44.88 23.56
C ARG A 210 3.67 44.10 24.79
N ASN A 211 2.59 43.30 24.64
CA ASN A 211 2.11 42.51 25.75
C ASN A 211 2.95 41.23 25.86
N LYS A 212 3.70 41.11 26.98
CA LYS A 212 4.61 39.98 27.24
C LYS A 212 3.93 38.63 27.18
N THR A 213 2.64 38.53 27.55
CA THR A 213 1.87 37.30 27.50
C THR A 213 1.64 36.84 26.06
N TYR A 214 1.21 37.76 25.16
CA TYR A 214 1.03 37.40 23.75
C TYR A 214 2.33 37.07 23.06
N ILE A 215 3.39 37.83 23.34
CA ILE A 215 4.74 37.56 22.79
C ILE A 215 5.20 36.17 23.22
N ALA A 216 5.08 35.83 24.52
CA ALA A 216 5.46 34.51 25.03
C ALA A 216 4.62 33.38 24.41
N THR A 217 3.30 33.56 24.28
CA THR A 217 2.43 32.57 23.65
C THR A 217 2.81 32.33 22.19
N ILE A 218 3.00 33.41 21.40
CA ILE A 218 3.42 33.31 20.00
C ILE A 218 4.80 32.63 19.89
N ALA A 219 5.75 33.00 20.76
CA ALA A 219 7.07 32.39 20.78
C ALA A 219 7.02 30.88 21.06
N ILE A 220 6.19 30.45 22.01
CA ILE A 220 5.97 29.02 22.31
C ILE A 220 5.35 28.29 21.13
N LEU A 221 4.32 28.86 20.49
CA LEU A 221 3.70 28.27 19.30
C LEU A 221 4.67 28.14 18.14
N LEU A 222 5.49 29.16 17.88
CA LEU A 222 6.52 29.11 16.86
C LEU A 222 7.61 28.10 17.19
N PHE A 223 7.98 27.94 18.47
CA PHE A 223 8.94 26.95 18.91
C PHE A 223 8.41 25.52 18.70
N ILE A 224 7.13 25.26 19.07
CA ILE A 224 6.48 23.96 18.84
C ILE A 224 6.38 23.66 17.36
N PHE A 225 5.93 24.64 16.55
CA PHE A 225 5.81 24.49 15.10
C PHE A 225 7.18 24.28 14.42
N GLY A 226 8.18 25.07 14.80
CA GLY A 226 9.55 24.90 14.33
C GLY A 226 10.14 23.55 14.72
N GLY A 227 9.91 23.10 15.96
CA GLY A 227 10.27 21.77 16.42
C GLY A 227 9.62 20.65 15.60
N TYR A 228 8.33 20.76 15.30
CA TYR A 228 7.63 19.82 14.44
C TYR A 228 8.23 19.77 13.01
N LEU A 229 8.46 20.93 12.39
CA LEU A 229 9.05 20.97 11.05
C LEU A 229 10.47 20.40 11.04
N THR A 230 11.28 20.73 12.04
CA THR A 230 12.65 20.21 12.18
C THR A 230 12.62 18.69 12.36
N THR A 231 11.76 18.18 13.22
CA THR A 231 11.63 16.73 13.45
C THR A 231 11.19 16.02 12.16
N LYS A 232 10.21 16.55 11.43
CA LYS A 232 9.81 16.01 10.11
C LYS A 232 10.97 16.01 9.12
N ALA A 233 11.71 17.11 9.02
CA ALA A 233 12.85 17.20 8.14
C ALA A 233 13.94 16.17 8.49
N LEU A 234 14.27 16.01 9.78
CA LEU A 234 15.25 15.04 10.26
C LEU A 234 14.81 13.59 9.99
N ILE A 235 13.54 13.27 10.22
CA ILE A 235 12.99 11.93 9.94
C ILE A 235 13.06 11.61 8.45
N ASN A 236 12.88 12.61 7.58
CA ASN A 236 12.88 12.41 6.13
C ASN A 236 14.30 12.41 5.51
N ILE A 237 15.36 12.66 6.29
CA ILE A 237 16.74 12.51 5.82
C ILE A 237 16.94 11.06 5.34
N ASN A 238 17.44 10.89 4.12
CA ASN A 238 17.69 9.62 3.45
C ASN A 238 16.42 8.77 3.12
N ARG A 239 15.21 9.27 3.36
CA ARG A 239 13.99 8.65 2.84
C ARG A 239 13.72 9.21 1.45
N GLN A 240 13.75 8.33 0.47
CA GLN A 240 13.65 8.70 -0.95
C GLN A 240 12.28 8.37 -1.55
N VAL A 241 11.21 8.44 -0.73
CA VAL A 241 9.84 8.26 -1.25
C VAL A 241 9.59 9.25 -2.38
N ASP A 242 8.95 8.78 -3.43
CA ASP A 242 8.70 9.51 -4.68
C ASP A 242 9.95 9.90 -5.48
N TYR A 243 11.13 9.38 -5.12
CA TYR A 243 12.32 9.56 -5.94
C TYR A 243 12.14 8.94 -7.33
N GLN A 244 12.21 9.77 -8.34
CA GLN A 244 11.94 9.43 -9.74
C GLN A 244 12.98 10.10 -10.64
N PRO A 245 14.18 9.51 -10.78
CA PRO A 245 15.22 10.06 -11.62
C PRO A 245 14.93 9.86 -13.10
N VAL A 246 15.43 10.76 -13.93
CA VAL A 246 15.40 10.60 -15.39
C VAL A 246 16.25 9.41 -15.76
N GLN A 247 15.72 8.52 -16.57
CA GLN A 247 16.38 7.31 -17.04
C GLN A 247 16.98 7.50 -18.45
N PRO A 248 18.02 6.76 -18.83
CA PRO A 248 18.62 6.83 -20.17
C PRO A 248 17.65 6.50 -21.30
N ILE A 249 16.71 5.61 -21.02
CA ILE A 249 15.60 5.23 -21.90
C ILE A 249 14.31 5.39 -21.11
N PHE A 250 13.32 6.03 -21.69
CA PHE A 250 11.98 6.03 -21.12
C PHE A 250 11.38 4.63 -21.26
N PHE A 251 11.23 3.92 -20.15
CA PHE A 251 10.66 2.58 -20.11
C PHE A 251 9.36 2.59 -19.30
N SER A 252 8.24 2.33 -19.95
CA SER A 252 6.93 2.30 -19.29
C SER A 252 6.58 0.89 -18.80
N HIS A 253 6.53 0.70 -17.49
CA HIS A 253 5.97 -0.51 -16.89
C HIS A 253 4.48 -0.62 -17.14
N LYS A 254 3.76 0.49 -17.24
CA LYS A 254 2.34 0.53 -17.60
C LYS A 254 2.09 -0.12 -18.95
N VAL A 255 2.90 0.17 -19.97
CA VAL A 255 2.77 -0.46 -21.28
C VAL A 255 3.12 -1.95 -21.23
N HIS A 256 4.21 -2.32 -20.57
CA HIS A 256 4.70 -3.70 -20.57
C HIS A 256 3.92 -4.59 -19.61
N ALA A 257 3.87 -4.25 -18.34
CA ALA A 257 3.25 -5.08 -17.31
C ALA A 257 1.76 -4.76 -17.09
N GLY A 258 1.33 -3.52 -17.32
CA GLY A 258 -0.07 -3.12 -17.20
C GLY A 258 -0.89 -3.53 -18.43
N ILE A 259 -0.61 -2.94 -19.59
CA ILE A 259 -1.41 -3.13 -20.80
C ILE A 259 -1.14 -4.50 -21.44
N ASN A 260 0.16 -4.84 -21.64
CA ASN A 260 0.54 -6.10 -22.27
C ASN A 260 0.65 -7.27 -21.31
N GLN A 261 0.45 -7.05 -20.00
CA GLN A 261 0.42 -8.07 -18.95
C GLN A 261 1.65 -8.99 -18.90
N ILE A 262 2.82 -8.47 -19.28
CA ILE A 262 4.07 -9.22 -19.21
C ILE A 262 4.40 -9.44 -17.73
N ASN A 263 4.59 -10.71 -17.32
CA ASN A 263 4.91 -11.07 -15.96
C ASN A 263 6.23 -10.42 -15.50
N CYS A 264 6.24 -9.90 -14.27
CA CYS A 264 7.41 -9.25 -13.67
C CYS A 264 8.66 -10.14 -13.73
N LEU A 265 8.50 -11.45 -13.47
CA LEU A 265 9.59 -12.41 -13.45
C LEU A 265 10.13 -12.75 -14.86
N TYR A 266 9.45 -12.37 -15.94
CA TYR A 266 10.03 -12.51 -17.27
C TYR A 266 11.27 -11.63 -17.43
N CYS A 267 11.22 -10.42 -16.89
CA CYS A 267 12.32 -9.47 -16.94
C CYS A 267 13.17 -9.49 -15.66
N HIS A 268 12.57 -9.72 -14.50
CA HIS A 268 13.21 -9.71 -13.19
C HIS A 268 13.30 -11.12 -12.56
N SER A 269 13.67 -12.14 -13.35
CA SER A 269 13.74 -13.54 -12.90
C SER A 269 14.62 -13.73 -11.67
N ASN A 270 15.71 -12.95 -11.55
CA ASN A 270 16.58 -13.00 -10.40
C ASN A 270 15.91 -12.65 -9.06
N ALA A 271 14.78 -11.92 -9.10
CA ALA A 271 14.02 -11.65 -7.88
C ALA A 271 13.51 -12.93 -7.19
N TRP A 272 13.27 -13.98 -7.98
CA TRP A 272 12.80 -15.28 -7.47
C TRP A 272 13.91 -16.13 -6.86
N GLU A 273 15.11 -16.06 -7.39
CA GLU A 273 16.20 -16.98 -7.03
C GLU A 273 17.38 -16.32 -6.32
N SER A 274 17.48 -14.99 -6.37
CA SER A 274 18.65 -14.25 -5.94
C SER A 274 18.33 -13.16 -4.90
N LYS A 275 19.41 -12.67 -4.26
CA LYS A 275 19.38 -11.52 -3.36
C LYS A 275 18.82 -10.26 -4.08
N THR A 276 19.24 -10.04 -5.31
CA THR A 276 18.89 -8.84 -6.09
C THR A 276 17.95 -9.20 -7.23
N ALA A 277 16.93 -8.37 -7.46
CA ALA A 277 15.99 -8.54 -8.56
C ALA A 277 16.65 -8.45 -9.94
N ALA A 278 17.80 -7.79 -10.03
CA ALA A 278 18.52 -7.44 -11.22
C ALA A 278 17.71 -6.63 -12.26
N ILE A 279 18.42 -5.96 -13.13
CA ILE A 279 17.87 -5.34 -14.34
C ILE A 279 18.14 -6.29 -15.50
N PRO A 280 17.13 -6.58 -16.37
CA PRO A 280 17.31 -7.51 -17.47
C PRO A 280 18.39 -7.02 -18.43
N SER A 281 19.12 -7.94 -19.04
CA SER A 281 20.02 -7.62 -20.15
C SER A 281 19.23 -7.16 -21.37
N THR A 282 19.87 -6.41 -22.26
CA THR A 282 19.25 -5.95 -23.51
C THR A 282 18.72 -7.09 -24.37
N ASN A 283 19.28 -8.30 -24.25
CA ASN A 283 18.81 -9.49 -24.96
C ASN A 283 17.35 -9.82 -24.63
N VAL A 284 16.95 -9.68 -23.36
CA VAL A 284 15.56 -9.90 -22.96
C VAL A 284 14.61 -8.94 -23.68
N CYS A 285 15.03 -7.69 -23.84
CA CYS A 285 14.27 -6.68 -24.56
C CYS A 285 14.15 -7.03 -26.07
N ILE A 286 15.25 -7.44 -26.68
CA ILE A 286 15.30 -7.77 -28.11
C ILE A 286 14.49 -9.02 -28.45
N ASN A 287 14.21 -9.92 -27.50
CA ASN A 287 13.29 -11.04 -27.77
C ASN A 287 11.96 -10.61 -28.38
N CYS A 288 11.43 -9.47 -28.00
CA CYS A 288 10.21 -8.88 -28.55
C CYS A 288 10.51 -7.71 -29.52
N HIS A 289 11.45 -6.84 -29.16
CA HIS A 289 11.72 -5.63 -29.92
C HIS A 289 12.45 -5.86 -31.26
N LYS A 290 12.94 -7.07 -31.52
CA LYS A 290 13.38 -7.41 -32.90
C LYS A 290 12.23 -7.35 -33.90
N THR A 291 10.99 -7.57 -33.50
CA THR A 291 9.78 -7.48 -34.31
C THR A 291 8.95 -6.23 -34.05
N ILE A 292 8.93 -5.76 -32.79
CA ILE A 292 8.20 -4.56 -32.37
C ILE A 292 9.14 -3.35 -32.45
N GLN A 293 9.23 -2.79 -33.65
CA GLN A 293 10.17 -1.71 -33.96
C GLN A 293 9.59 -0.30 -33.78
N LYS A 294 8.27 -0.19 -33.70
CA LYS A 294 7.54 1.08 -33.57
C LYS A 294 6.53 1.00 -32.44
N TYR A 295 6.37 2.12 -31.77
CA TYR A 295 5.32 2.27 -30.78
C TYR A 295 4.05 2.78 -31.44
N ASN A 296 2.96 2.02 -31.31
CA ASN A 296 1.65 2.34 -31.90
C ASN A 296 0.55 2.42 -30.82
N GLY A 297 0.92 2.55 -29.53
CA GLY A 297 -0.03 2.66 -28.44
C GLY A 297 -0.51 4.08 -28.17
N GLU A 298 -1.15 4.28 -27.02
CA GLU A 298 -1.58 5.59 -26.57
C GLU A 298 -0.40 6.55 -26.34
N PRO A 299 -0.60 7.87 -26.46
CA PRO A 299 0.45 8.85 -26.19
C PRO A 299 1.11 8.64 -24.83
N LEU A 300 2.43 8.61 -24.79
CA LEU A 300 3.22 8.50 -23.57
C LEU A 300 3.59 9.88 -23.05
N PHE A 301 3.62 10.04 -21.74
CA PHE A 301 4.01 11.29 -21.09
C PHE A 301 5.03 11.01 -19.98
N ASP A 302 6.06 11.85 -19.90
CA ASP A 302 7.01 11.82 -18.79
C ASP A 302 6.37 12.37 -17.51
N SER A 303 7.05 12.25 -16.37
CA SER A 303 6.61 12.76 -15.07
C SER A 303 6.40 14.27 -15.02
N ARG A 304 6.89 15.01 -16.01
CA ARG A 304 6.75 16.47 -16.17
C ARG A 304 5.60 16.83 -17.12
N GLY A 305 4.91 15.83 -17.69
CA GLY A 305 3.81 16.03 -18.64
C GLY A 305 4.26 16.27 -20.08
N ASN A 306 5.53 16.08 -20.43
CA ASN A 306 5.99 16.17 -21.80
C ASN A 306 5.66 14.87 -22.54
N GLN A 307 5.22 15.00 -23.78
CA GLN A 307 4.97 13.84 -24.63
C GLN A 307 6.28 13.17 -25.02
N VAL A 308 6.32 11.85 -24.92
CA VAL A 308 7.48 11.00 -25.26
C VAL A 308 7.20 10.24 -26.54
N ASP A 309 8.13 10.27 -27.49
CA ASP A 309 8.10 9.43 -28.67
C ASP A 309 8.61 8.02 -28.35
N GLY A 310 7.69 7.08 -28.10
CA GLY A 310 8.02 5.69 -27.78
C GLY A 310 8.83 4.98 -28.88
N THR A 311 8.67 5.36 -30.15
CA THR A 311 9.48 4.81 -31.23
C THR A 311 10.93 5.27 -31.12
N ALA A 312 11.16 6.54 -30.80
CA ALA A 312 12.52 7.06 -30.57
C ALA A 312 13.18 6.36 -29.36
N GLU A 313 12.42 6.01 -28.33
CA GLU A 313 12.94 5.27 -27.18
C GLU A 313 13.34 3.82 -27.55
N ILE A 314 12.58 3.15 -28.42
CA ILE A 314 12.96 1.84 -28.98
C ILE A 314 14.27 1.96 -29.79
N GLN A 315 14.45 3.02 -30.55
CA GLN A 315 15.71 3.26 -31.26
C GLN A 315 16.91 3.48 -30.33
N LYS A 316 16.70 4.06 -29.14
CA LYS A 316 17.76 4.11 -28.11
C LYS A 316 18.12 2.73 -27.58
N LEU A 317 17.12 1.85 -27.37
CA LEU A 317 17.37 0.46 -26.98
C LEU A 317 18.26 -0.25 -28.02
N TYR A 318 17.98 -0.08 -29.30
CA TYR A 318 18.77 -0.71 -30.38
C TYR A 318 20.24 -0.28 -30.35
N LYS A 319 20.52 0.98 -30.03
CA LYS A 319 21.91 1.48 -29.88
C LYS A 319 22.65 0.76 -28.72
N PHE A 320 21.97 0.49 -27.61
CA PHE A 320 22.57 -0.25 -26.50
C PHE A 320 22.69 -1.75 -26.80
N ALA A 321 21.69 -2.33 -27.47
CA ALA A 321 21.69 -3.74 -27.85
C ALA A 321 22.63 -4.07 -29.01
N GLY A 322 23.11 -3.08 -29.71
CA GLY A 322 23.88 -3.30 -30.95
C GLY A 322 23.03 -3.98 -32.03
N PHE A 323 21.71 -3.71 -32.01
CA PHE A 323 20.74 -4.31 -32.95
C PHE A 323 20.45 -3.38 -34.11
N ASP A 324 20.54 -3.90 -35.33
CA ASP A 324 20.12 -3.20 -36.53
C ASP A 324 18.79 -3.79 -37.02
N PRO A 325 17.69 -3.00 -36.97
CA PRO A 325 16.41 -3.47 -37.49
C PRO A 325 16.39 -3.74 -39.01
N ALA A 326 17.37 -3.23 -39.78
CA ALA A 326 17.50 -3.51 -41.21
C ALA A 326 18.14 -4.88 -41.48
N ASP A 327 18.95 -5.39 -40.57
CA ASP A 327 19.59 -6.72 -40.64
C ASP A 327 19.49 -7.46 -39.29
N PRO A 328 18.30 -7.95 -38.94
CA PRO A 328 18.06 -8.63 -37.67
C PRO A 328 18.86 -9.93 -37.47
N GLU A 329 19.20 -10.60 -38.55
CA GLU A 329 19.92 -11.90 -38.52
C GLU A 329 21.42 -11.73 -38.20
N ALA A 330 21.99 -10.56 -38.53
CA ALA A 330 23.38 -10.25 -38.19
C ALA A 330 23.59 -9.83 -36.73
N TRP A 331 22.51 -9.80 -35.89
CA TRP A 331 22.63 -9.36 -34.51
C TRP A 331 23.49 -10.29 -33.67
N ASP A 332 24.50 -9.71 -33.05
CA ASP A 332 25.41 -10.37 -32.14
C ASP A 332 25.20 -9.83 -30.69
N PRO A 333 24.56 -10.60 -29.81
CA PRO A 333 24.28 -10.15 -28.45
C PRO A 333 25.55 -9.91 -27.62
N THR A 334 26.70 -10.41 -28.03
CA THR A 334 27.98 -10.18 -27.33
C THR A 334 28.48 -8.72 -27.50
N LYS A 335 28.01 -8.02 -28.51
CA LYS A 335 28.32 -6.61 -28.78
C LYS A 335 27.42 -5.64 -28.01
N ALA A 336 26.41 -6.14 -27.32
CA ALA A 336 25.50 -5.32 -26.56
C ALA A 336 26.22 -4.60 -25.39
N LYS A 337 25.81 -3.36 -25.15
CA LYS A 337 26.29 -2.54 -24.05
C LYS A 337 25.21 -2.45 -22.97
N PRO A 338 25.56 -2.48 -21.69
CA PRO A 338 24.61 -2.29 -20.62
C PRO A 338 23.99 -0.89 -20.68
N ILE A 339 22.69 -0.79 -20.46
CA ILE A 339 22.00 0.49 -20.29
C ILE A 339 22.37 1.03 -18.89
N PRO A 340 22.88 2.25 -18.76
CA PRO A 340 23.31 2.83 -17.47
C PRO A 340 22.10 3.34 -16.67
N TRP A 341 21.22 2.40 -16.27
CA TRP A 341 20.05 2.73 -15.47
C TRP A 341 20.40 3.39 -14.14
N VAL A 342 19.67 4.42 -13.78
CA VAL A 342 19.76 5.04 -12.47
C VAL A 342 18.98 4.22 -11.46
N LYS A 343 19.64 3.76 -10.38
CA LYS A 343 19.04 2.96 -9.34
C LYS A 343 18.04 3.80 -8.54
N ILE A 344 16.81 3.31 -8.41
CA ILE A 344 15.71 4.00 -7.75
C ILE A 344 15.64 3.61 -6.27
N HIS A 345 15.65 2.31 -5.97
CA HIS A 345 15.55 1.77 -4.63
C HIS A 345 16.95 1.54 -4.04
N ASN A 346 17.29 2.30 -3.02
CA ASN A 346 18.59 2.20 -2.35
C ASN A 346 18.39 1.86 -0.88
N LEU A 347 19.10 0.85 -0.40
CA LEU A 347 19.27 0.57 1.01
C LEU A 347 20.70 0.98 1.43
N PRO A 348 20.90 1.41 2.70
CA PRO A 348 22.24 1.62 3.24
C PRO A 348 23.08 0.33 3.15
N ASP A 349 24.40 0.47 2.97
CA ASP A 349 25.31 -0.67 2.75
C ASP A 349 25.29 -1.69 3.90
N HIS A 350 24.99 -1.24 5.13
CA HIS A 350 24.90 -2.08 6.31
C HIS A 350 23.55 -2.83 6.43
N VAL A 351 22.67 -2.73 5.44
CA VAL A 351 21.37 -3.43 5.43
C VAL A 351 21.37 -4.56 4.42
N TYR A 352 21.12 -5.76 4.91
CA TYR A 352 20.90 -6.92 4.08
C TYR A 352 19.43 -7.08 3.72
N PHE A 353 19.14 -7.22 2.43
CA PHE A 353 17.83 -7.57 1.93
C PHE A 353 17.94 -8.61 0.82
N ASN A 354 17.09 -9.63 0.87
CA ASN A 354 17.08 -10.71 -0.11
C ASN A 354 15.70 -10.86 -0.74
N HIS A 355 15.59 -10.60 -2.04
CA HIS A 355 14.34 -10.73 -2.77
C HIS A 355 13.77 -12.13 -2.75
N SER A 356 14.58 -13.17 -2.97
CA SER A 356 14.08 -14.54 -3.03
C SER A 356 13.48 -15.03 -1.71
N GLN A 357 13.99 -14.57 -0.57
CA GLN A 357 13.39 -14.89 0.73
C GLN A 357 11.99 -14.27 0.90
N HIS A 358 11.78 -13.08 0.35
CA HIS A 358 10.49 -12.38 0.46
C HIS A 358 9.49 -12.87 -0.58
N ILE A 359 9.93 -13.07 -1.83
CA ILE A 359 9.05 -13.37 -2.96
C ILE A 359 8.79 -14.87 -3.06
N HIS A 360 9.85 -15.68 -3.10
CA HIS A 360 9.74 -17.13 -3.29
C HIS A 360 9.30 -17.84 -2.02
N VAL A 361 9.98 -17.56 -0.89
CA VAL A 361 9.68 -18.24 0.38
C VAL A 361 8.52 -17.57 1.11
N GLY A 362 8.51 -16.24 1.15
CA GLY A 362 7.50 -15.45 1.86
C GLY A 362 6.22 -15.20 1.06
N ASN A 363 6.21 -15.49 -0.24
CA ASN A 363 5.11 -15.23 -1.17
C ASN A 363 4.59 -13.78 -1.13
N VAL A 364 5.49 -12.82 -0.88
CA VAL A 364 5.17 -11.39 -0.84
C VAL A 364 5.06 -10.87 -2.26
N GLN A 365 3.96 -10.20 -2.56
CA GLN A 365 3.72 -9.62 -3.89
C GLN A 365 4.63 -8.42 -4.16
N CYS A 366 5.05 -8.25 -5.42
CA CYS A 366 5.94 -7.17 -5.84
C CYS A 366 5.40 -5.78 -5.46
N GLN A 367 4.11 -5.59 -5.64
CA GLN A 367 3.40 -4.33 -5.37
C GLN A 367 3.41 -3.94 -3.88
N THR A 368 3.55 -4.89 -2.96
CA THR A 368 3.64 -4.61 -1.52
C THR A 368 4.80 -3.65 -1.20
N CYS A 369 5.92 -3.78 -1.91
CA CYS A 369 7.11 -2.95 -1.71
C CYS A 369 7.28 -1.89 -2.79
N HIS A 370 6.90 -2.18 -4.03
CA HIS A 370 7.12 -1.32 -5.19
C HIS A 370 5.90 -0.49 -5.58
N GLY A 371 4.73 -0.69 -4.93
CA GLY A 371 3.48 -0.03 -5.28
C GLY A 371 2.90 -0.52 -6.59
N GLU A 372 1.98 0.25 -7.15
CA GLU A 372 1.28 -0.12 -8.39
C GLU A 372 2.15 0.15 -9.63
N ILE A 373 3.20 -0.66 -9.78
CA ILE A 373 4.17 -0.58 -10.89
C ILE A 373 3.46 -0.69 -12.25
N THR A 374 2.40 -1.50 -12.34
CA THR A 374 1.64 -1.72 -13.58
C THR A 374 0.91 -0.48 -14.07
N GLY A 375 0.78 0.56 -13.22
CA GLY A 375 0.26 1.87 -13.57
C GLY A 375 1.33 2.93 -13.81
N MET A 376 2.63 2.61 -13.64
CA MET A 376 3.70 3.59 -13.72
C MET A 376 4.33 3.64 -15.11
N ASP A 377 4.29 4.80 -15.76
CA ASP A 377 5.08 5.06 -16.96
C ASP A 377 6.56 5.21 -16.61
N GLU A 378 6.88 6.03 -15.64
CA GLU A 378 8.23 6.11 -15.04
C GLU A 378 8.17 5.61 -13.59
N VAL A 379 9.03 4.68 -13.24
CA VAL A 379 9.05 4.10 -11.89
C VAL A 379 9.61 5.09 -10.88
N LYS A 380 8.93 5.18 -9.73
CA LYS A 380 9.37 5.95 -8.57
C LYS A 380 9.49 5.05 -7.34
N GLN A 381 10.28 5.45 -6.37
CA GLN A 381 10.34 4.76 -5.10
C GLN A 381 9.02 4.94 -4.34
N PHE A 382 8.31 3.84 -4.12
CA PHE A 382 7.02 3.83 -3.42
C PHE A 382 7.18 3.76 -1.91
N SER A 383 7.90 2.76 -1.41
CA SER A 383 8.06 2.51 0.02
C SER A 383 9.20 3.32 0.64
N GLU A 384 9.06 3.62 1.93
CA GLU A 384 10.10 4.38 2.67
C GLU A 384 11.42 3.64 2.79
N LEU A 385 11.40 2.29 2.78
CA LEU A 385 12.53 1.41 3.04
C LEU A 385 13.23 1.73 4.37
N SER A 386 12.49 2.31 5.34
CA SER A 386 13.01 2.59 6.67
C SER A 386 13.00 1.33 7.53
N MET A 387 13.86 1.29 8.55
CA MET A 387 13.89 0.18 9.52
C MET A 387 12.50 -0.06 10.13
N GLY A 388 11.78 1.01 10.50
CA GLY A 388 10.43 0.91 11.06
C GLY A 388 9.43 0.27 10.09
N TRP A 389 9.53 0.60 8.81
CA TRP A 389 8.68 0.01 7.78
C TRP A 389 8.89 -1.51 7.65
N CYS A 390 10.15 -1.95 7.61
CA CYS A 390 10.48 -3.38 7.57
C CYS A 390 10.03 -4.12 8.83
N VAL A 391 10.32 -3.55 10.02
CA VAL A 391 9.97 -4.13 11.32
C VAL A 391 8.45 -4.26 11.49
N ASN A 392 7.68 -3.27 11.07
CA ASN A 392 6.22 -3.34 11.16
C ASN A 392 5.67 -4.46 10.26
N CYS A 393 6.15 -4.58 9.02
CA CYS A 393 5.77 -5.69 8.15
C CYS A 393 6.09 -7.06 8.80
N HIS A 394 7.29 -7.23 9.37
CA HIS A 394 7.69 -8.48 10.03
C HIS A 394 6.90 -8.80 11.31
N ARG A 395 6.32 -7.80 11.97
CA ARG A 395 5.44 -8.01 13.14
C ARG A 395 4.11 -8.61 12.74
N ASP A 396 3.58 -8.17 11.61
CA ASP A 396 2.20 -8.45 11.21
C ASP A 396 2.11 -9.57 10.16
N THR A 397 3.18 -9.79 9.38
CA THR A 397 3.18 -10.82 8.32
C THR A 397 3.19 -12.21 8.92
N LYS A 398 2.18 -12.99 8.56
CA LYS A 398 2.06 -14.39 8.94
C LYS A 398 3.01 -15.25 8.10
N VAL A 399 3.66 -16.18 8.75
CA VAL A 399 4.48 -17.20 8.07
C VAL A 399 3.54 -18.30 7.58
N ASN A 400 3.69 -18.69 6.33
CA ASN A 400 2.92 -19.80 5.78
C ASN A 400 3.54 -21.12 6.27
N PHE A 401 3.08 -21.60 7.44
CA PHE A 401 3.32 -22.96 7.87
C PHE A 401 2.22 -23.82 7.24
N ASN A 402 2.48 -24.37 6.06
CA ASN A 402 1.57 -25.38 5.52
C ASN A 402 1.46 -26.54 6.49
N VAL A 403 0.25 -26.79 6.96
CA VAL A 403 -0.11 -27.83 7.93
C VAL A 403 0.16 -29.22 7.36
N ASP A 404 0.22 -29.35 6.02
CA ASP A 404 0.59 -30.58 5.34
C ASP A 404 2.11 -30.75 5.27
N SER A 405 2.58 -31.82 5.89
CA SER A 405 4.00 -32.21 5.97
C SER A 405 4.71 -32.39 4.63
N THR A 406 4.00 -32.27 3.51
CA THR A 406 4.51 -32.45 2.15
C THR A 406 4.97 -31.17 1.48
N SER A 407 4.46 -30.02 1.87
CA SER A 407 4.73 -28.71 1.22
C SER A 407 5.35 -27.65 2.14
N GLY A 408 5.47 -27.91 3.45
CA GLY A 408 6.09 -26.98 4.41
C GLY A 408 7.62 -27.03 4.36
N ASN A 409 8.26 -25.89 4.61
CA ASN A 409 9.72 -25.81 4.71
C ASN A 409 10.20 -26.51 5.98
N LYS A 410 10.65 -27.75 5.84
CA LYS A 410 11.10 -28.62 6.93
C LYS A 410 12.43 -28.19 7.59
N PHE A 411 13.07 -27.14 7.09
CA PHE A 411 14.38 -26.69 7.58
C PHE A 411 14.34 -25.84 8.84
N TYR A 412 13.17 -25.44 9.32
CA TYR A 412 13.07 -24.70 10.58
C TYR A 412 12.89 -25.65 11.76
N SER A 413 13.90 -25.77 12.61
CA SER A 413 13.81 -26.48 13.89
C SER A 413 12.68 -25.96 14.80
N ILE A 414 12.21 -24.73 14.53
CA ILE A 414 11.09 -24.07 15.17
C ILE A 414 9.75 -24.60 14.63
N TYR A 415 9.73 -25.26 13.47
CA TYR A 415 8.52 -25.74 12.81
C TYR A 415 7.69 -26.66 13.72
N GLU A 416 8.31 -27.65 14.35
CA GLU A 416 7.59 -28.61 15.21
C GLU A 416 6.93 -27.93 16.42
N LYS A 417 7.62 -26.97 17.02
CA LYS A 417 7.09 -26.23 18.17
C LYS A 417 5.82 -25.48 17.77
N PHE A 418 5.89 -24.65 16.73
CA PHE A 418 4.74 -23.84 16.29
C PHE A 418 3.63 -24.69 15.68
N HIS A 419 3.96 -25.77 14.97
CA HIS A 419 2.97 -26.70 14.44
C HIS A 419 2.13 -27.32 15.55
N ASN A 420 2.76 -27.76 16.66
CA ASN A 420 2.06 -28.30 17.82
C ASN A 420 1.22 -27.24 18.53
N ASP A 421 1.68 -26.02 18.59
CA ASP A 421 0.94 -24.90 19.21
C ASP A 421 -0.30 -24.50 18.40
N ILE A 422 -0.19 -24.47 17.05
CA ILE A 422 -1.32 -24.24 16.14
C ILE A 422 -2.30 -25.41 16.21
N LYS A 423 -1.82 -26.65 16.13
CA LYS A 423 -2.66 -27.85 16.16
C LYS A 423 -3.41 -28.01 17.48
N SER A 424 -2.83 -27.56 18.58
CA SER A 424 -3.47 -27.57 19.90
C SER A 424 -4.38 -26.38 20.18
N GLY A 425 -4.53 -25.43 19.24
CA GLY A 425 -5.31 -24.21 19.40
C GLY A 425 -4.71 -23.19 20.37
N ARG A 426 -3.43 -23.34 20.75
CA ARG A 426 -2.71 -22.37 21.59
C ARG A 426 -2.27 -21.14 20.82
N MET A 427 -2.19 -21.27 19.50
CA MET A 427 -1.77 -20.20 18.57
C MET A 427 -2.62 -20.28 17.31
N ASP A 428 -3.09 -19.14 16.81
CA ASP A 428 -3.88 -19.06 15.56
C ASP A 428 -2.97 -18.95 14.34
N SER A 429 -1.80 -18.33 14.49
CA SER A 429 -0.85 -18.11 13.41
C SER A 429 0.53 -17.76 13.97
N VAL A 430 1.57 -17.94 13.16
CA VAL A 430 2.94 -17.55 13.46
C VAL A 430 3.33 -16.39 12.58
N THR A 431 3.89 -15.35 13.17
CA THR A 431 4.40 -14.21 12.41
C THR A 431 5.90 -14.32 12.16
N VAL A 432 6.41 -13.50 11.23
CA VAL A 432 7.86 -13.41 10.96
C VAL A 432 8.63 -13.03 12.22
N LYS A 433 8.02 -12.21 13.10
CA LYS A 433 8.56 -11.88 14.43
C LYS A 433 8.82 -13.14 15.27
N ASP A 434 7.87 -14.07 15.31
CA ASP A 434 7.91 -15.24 16.17
C ASP A 434 9.03 -16.23 15.78
N ILE A 435 9.45 -16.20 14.51
CA ILE A 435 10.57 -16.98 13.99
C ILE A 435 11.90 -16.22 14.01
N GLY A 436 11.99 -15.11 14.75
CA GLY A 436 13.22 -14.33 14.90
C GLY A 436 13.47 -13.30 13.79
N GLY A 437 12.48 -12.96 12.97
CA GLY A 437 12.63 -11.99 11.89
C GLY A 437 12.83 -10.54 12.34
N LEU A 438 12.81 -10.26 13.65
CA LEU A 438 13.15 -8.96 14.23
C LEU A 438 14.54 -8.90 14.88
N GLU A 439 15.29 -9.98 14.82
CA GLU A 439 16.66 -9.98 15.32
C GLU A 439 17.55 -9.08 14.45
N CYS A 440 18.35 -8.23 15.09
CA CYS A 440 19.16 -7.20 14.40
C CYS A 440 20.02 -7.80 13.29
N GLN A 441 20.64 -8.96 13.55
CA GLN A 441 21.55 -9.65 12.62
C GLN A 441 20.84 -10.24 11.39
N LYS A 442 19.51 -10.26 11.33
CA LYS A 442 18.78 -10.71 10.14
C LYS A 442 18.78 -9.65 9.04
N CYS A 443 18.91 -8.38 9.42
CA CYS A 443 18.88 -7.25 8.53
C CYS A 443 20.19 -6.43 8.51
N HIS A 444 21.03 -6.56 9.55
CA HIS A 444 22.28 -5.81 9.70
C HIS A 444 23.47 -6.76 9.87
N TYR A 445 24.61 -6.40 9.23
CA TYR A 445 25.87 -7.13 9.33
C TYR A 445 27.05 -6.17 9.49
#